data_ff26721618e0a1794c70b2c6fef5dc98
#
_entry.id   ff26721618e0a1794c70b2c6fef5dc98
#
_cell.length_a   1.000
_cell.length_b   1.000
_cell.length_c   1.000
_cell.angle_alpha   90.00
_cell.angle_beta   90.00
_cell.angle_gamma   90.00
#
_symmetry.space_group_name_H-M   'P 1'
#
loop_
_entity.id
_entity.type
_entity.pdbx_description
1 polymer ?
#
loop_
_entity_poly.entity_id
_entity_poly.type
_entity_poly.pdbx_seq_one_letter_code
_entity_poly.pdbx_strand_id
1 'polypeptide(L)'
;MLNRIRRINGLLVSALFVTLLMFVALLPARAEILEQVLVKVNGDIITKTEFEQRQVSVLRQRPELANTTSDSAELKKAVAEVTPELILSAVDELLVIQRGRELGYTLGDEQFAKILENIKKENKLENDEQFHAALKQEGLSMPDLRKSLERQMLISRVQETEVMGKIAVTEAEARAYYAKHDAQFTTPSQITLREILIEVPVTDRGINAAKNDEARAKAEDVRKRLLAGEPFPRLAADLSDAPSKANGGLIGPLSRGDLAAPLQKRLTGMKVGDITEVISTPRGHQILKLETRTEEKVKSFDDARNEISEKVADEKRRGELQKYVEKLRAQAIIQWKNDELKKAYEQALADRKAKLAETTAQ
;
A
#
# COMPACT_ATOMS: atom_id res chain seq x y z
N MET A 1 -37.73 -50.43 -66.90
CA MET A 1 -36.37 -49.89 -66.70
C MET A 1 -36.28 -48.83 -65.60
N LEU A 2 -37.34 -48.19 -65.19
CA LEU A 2 -37.30 -47.09 -64.14
C LEU A 2 -37.10 -47.58 -62.72
N ASN A 3 -37.39 -48.78 -62.33
CA ASN A 3 -37.30 -49.26 -60.93
C ASN A 3 -35.86 -49.72 -60.50
N ARG A 4 -34.93 -49.89 -61.43
CA ARG A 4 -33.55 -50.24 -61.11
C ARG A 4 -32.70 -49.00 -60.72
N ILE A 5 -32.99 -47.86 -61.29
CA ILE A 5 -32.24 -46.61 -61.02
C ILE A 5 -32.54 -46.03 -59.64
N ARG A 6 -33.76 -46.19 -59.14
CA ARG A 6 -34.16 -45.69 -57.80
C ARG A 6 -33.49 -46.47 -56.62
N ARG A 7 -33.16 -47.75 -56.79
CA ARG A 7 -32.47 -48.55 -55.75
C ARG A 7 -30.96 -48.24 -55.63
N ILE A 8 -30.31 -47.85 -56.75
CA ILE A 8 -28.89 -47.54 -56.72
C ILE A 8 -28.61 -46.21 -56.08
N ASN A 9 -29.46 -45.20 -56.30
CA ASN A 9 -29.34 -43.87 -55.67
C ASN A 9 -29.62 -43.90 -54.15
N GLY A 10 -30.50 -44.77 -53.68
CA GLY A 10 -30.75 -44.92 -52.23
C GLY A 10 -29.59 -45.57 -51.47
N LEU A 11 -28.89 -46.53 -52.08
CA LEU A 11 -27.71 -47.17 -51.47
C LEU A 11 -26.48 -46.27 -51.46
N LEU A 12 -26.28 -45.46 -52.47
CA LEU A 12 -25.18 -44.47 -52.52
C LEU A 12 -25.36 -43.33 -51.54
N VAL A 13 -26.60 -42.82 -51.34
CA VAL A 13 -26.89 -41.78 -50.39
C VAL A 13 -26.76 -42.31 -48.93
N SER A 14 -27.20 -43.55 -48.66
CA SER A 14 -27.00 -44.19 -47.34
C SER A 14 -25.54 -44.43 -47.01
N ALA A 15 -24.72 -44.87 -48.01
CA ALA A 15 -23.30 -45.07 -47.81
C ALA A 15 -22.54 -43.76 -47.55
N LEU A 16 -22.94 -42.67 -48.24
CA LEU A 16 -22.35 -41.35 -48.06
C LEU A 16 -22.70 -40.76 -46.66
N PHE A 17 -23.89 -41.02 -46.15
CA PHE A 17 -24.31 -40.53 -44.82
C PHE A 17 -23.63 -41.28 -43.69
N VAL A 18 -23.39 -42.58 -43.84
CA VAL A 18 -22.68 -43.39 -42.85
C VAL A 18 -21.18 -43.06 -42.81
N THR A 19 -20.56 -42.80 -43.96
CA THR A 19 -19.16 -42.32 -44.01
C THR A 19 -19.00 -40.89 -43.49
N LEU A 20 -19.96 -40.01 -43.67
CA LEU A 20 -19.94 -38.65 -43.07
C LEU A 20 -20.12 -38.69 -41.56
N LEU A 21 -20.99 -39.57 -41.02
CA LEU A 21 -21.15 -39.76 -39.58
C LEU A 21 -19.90 -40.40 -38.92
N MET A 22 -19.16 -41.26 -39.65
CA MET A 22 -17.96 -41.86 -39.12
C MET A 22 -16.76 -40.90 -39.14
N PHE A 23 -16.75 -39.88 -40.01
CA PHE A 23 -15.69 -38.86 -40.06
C PHE A 23 -15.85 -37.78 -38.95
N VAL A 24 -17.06 -37.54 -38.46
CA VAL A 24 -17.33 -36.61 -37.34
C VAL A 24 -16.86 -37.20 -36.00
N ALA A 25 -16.80 -38.54 -35.85
CA ALA A 25 -16.36 -39.21 -34.63
C ALA A 25 -14.83 -39.28 -34.46
N LEU A 26 -14.05 -38.78 -35.43
CA LEU A 26 -12.57 -38.76 -35.40
C LEU A 26 -11.96 -37.37 -35.16
N LEU A 27 -12.79 -36.37 -34.81
CA LEU A 27 -12.24 -35.14 -34.26
C LEU A 27 -11.66 -35.46 -32.88
N PRO A 28 -10.34 -35.31 -32.68
CA PRO A 28 -9.80 -35.48 -31.34
C PRO A 28 -10.54 -34.46 -30.45
N ALA A 29 -11.33 -34.95 -29.51
CA ALA A 29 -11.81 -34.14 -28.42
C ALA A 29 -10.56 -33.60 -27.73
N ARG A 30 -10.12 -32.38 -28.07
CA ARG A 30 -9.17 -31.67 -27.27
C ARG A 30 -9.83 -31.53 -25.91
N ALA A 31 -9.46 -32.39 -24.98
CA ALA A 31 -9.73 -32.16 -23.59
C ALA A 31 -9.05 -30.85 -23.25
N GLU A 32 -9.81 -29.77 -23.25
CA GLU A 32 -9.36 -28.48 -22.73
C GLU A 32 -9.09 -28.74 -21.25
N ILE A 33 -7.84 -28.62 -20.87
CA ILE A 33 -7.47 -28.73 -19.45
C ILE A 33 -8.08 -27.47 -18.82
N LEU A 34 -9.28 -27.63 -18.26
CA LEU A 34 -10.05 -26.55 -17.63
C LEU A 34 -9.29 -25.95 -16.45
N GLU A 35 -8.38 -26.70 -15.84
CA GLU A 35 -7.62 -26.22 -14.70
C GLU A 35 -6.25 -26.90 -14.56
N GLN A 36 -5.18 -26.08 -14.49
CA GLN A 36 -3.81 -26.56 -14.33
C GLN A 36 -3.38 -26.42 -12.88
N VAL A 37 -2.94 -27.54 -12.26
CA VAL A 37 -2.33 -27.52 -10.94
C VAL A 37 -0.91 -26.98 -11.03
N LEU A 38 -0.58 -25.95 -10.24
CA LEU A 38 0.76 -25.34 -10.17
C LEU A 38 1.60 -25.95 -9.06
N VAL A 39 1.00 -26.17 -7.89
CA VAL A 39 1.66 -26.75 -6.72
C VAL A 39 0.65 -27.51 -5.87
N LYS A 40 1.09 -28.60 -5.25
CA LYS A 40 0.34 -29.37 -4.25
C LYS A 40 1.06 -29.24 -2.91
N VAL A 41 0.31 -28.89 -1.85
CA VAL A 41 0.81 -28.69 -0.49
C VAL A 41 0.02 -29.57 0.46
N ASN A 42 0.62 -30.59 1.05
CA ASN A 42 0.01 -31.58 1.95
C ASN A 42 -1.30 -32.21 1.40
N GLY A 43 -1.51 -32.18 0.09
CA GLY A 43 -2.74 -32.72 -0.52
C GLY A 43 -3.64 -31.64 -1.13
N ASP A 44 -3.70 -30.44 -0.60
CA ASP A 44 -4.39 -29.29 -1.21
C ASP A 44 -3.60 -28.75 -2.41
N ILE A 45 -4.30 -28.11 -3.34
CA ILE A 45 -3.71 -27.62 -4.59
C ILE A 45 -3.86 -26.09 -4.72
N ILE A 46 -2.88 -25.49 -5.38
CA ILE A 46 -3.01 -24.13 -5.93
C ILE A 46 -3.05 -24.28 -7.45
N THR A 47 -4.12 -23.78 -8.04
CA THR A 47 -4.35 -23.87 -9.48
C THR A 47 -3.86 -22.62 -10.19
N LYS A 48 -3.71 -22.71 -11.52
CA LYS A 48 -3.32 -21.58 -12.37
C LYS A 48 -4.33 -20.46 -12.29
N THR A 49 -5.62 -20.76 -12.42
CA THR A 49 -6.70 -19.78 -12.37
C THR A 49 -6.72 -19.04 -11.03
N GLU A 50 -6.61 -19.77 -9.91
CA GLU A 50 -6.57 -19.15 -8.58
C GLU A 50 -5.35 -18.24 -8.42
N PHE A 51 -4.19 -18.65 -8.91
CA PHE A 51 -2.97 -17.88 -8.80
C PHE A 51 -2.98 -16.62 -9.69
N GLU A 52 -3.45 -16.72 -10.93
CA GLU A 52 -3.63 -15.59 -11.83
C GLU A 52 -4.63 -14.56 -11.28
N GLN A 53 -5.71 -15.00 -10.65
CA GLN A 53 -6.65 -14.11 -9.97
C GLN A 53 -5.97 -13.32 -8.84
N ARG A 54 -5.08 -13.94 -8.06
CA ARG A 54 -4.30 -13.26 -7.03
C ARG A 54 -3.35 -12.21 -7.65
N GLN A 55 -2.68 -12.54 -8.75
CA GLN A 55 -1.83 -11.58 -9.49
C GLN A 55 -2.65 -10.38 -9.97
N VAL A 56 -3.79 -10.62 -10.63
CA VAL A 56 -4.69 -9.56 -11.09
C VAL A 56 -5.17 -8.68 -9.93
N SER A 57 -5.52 -9.27 -8.79
CA SER A 57 -5.97 -8.52 -7.62
C SER A 57 -4.92 -7.54 -7.09
N VAL A 58 -3.65 -7.96 -7.03
CA VAL A 58 -2.55 -7.10 -6.59
C VAL A 58 -2.21 -6.04 -7.63
N LEU A 59 -2.21 -6.40 -8.91
CA LEU A 59 -1.85 -5.49 -10.00
C LEU A 59 -2.92 -4.41 -10.24
N ARG A 60 -4.19 -4.68 -9.98
CA ARG A 60 -5.27 -3.67 -10.02
C ARG A 60 -5.07 -2.50 -9.05
N GLN A 61 -4.28 -2.69 -8.01
CA GLN A 61 -3.97 -1.63 -7.04
C GLN A 61 -2.84 -0.70 -7.52
N ARG A 62 -2.24 -0.96 -8.69
CA ARG A 62 -1.18 -0.17 -9.29
C ARG A 62 -1.75 0.77 -10.35
N PRO A 63 -1.91 2.08 -10.06
CA PRO A 63 -2.52 3.03 -11.00
C PRO A 63 -1.80 3.12 -12.34
N GLU A 64 -0.48 2.92 -12.34
CA GLU A 64 0.37 2.94 -13.54
C GLU A 64 0.02 1.83 -14.55
N LEU A 65 -0.65 0.77 -14.11
CA LEU A 65 -1.05 -0.35 -14.97
C LEU A 65 -2.49 -0.25 -15.48
N ALA A 66 -3.25 0.76 -15.05
CA ALA A 66 -4.69 0.88 -15.38
C ALA A 66 -5.01 0.92 -16.87
N ASN A 67 -4.08 1.42 -17.69
CA ASN A 67 -4.25 1.57 -19.15
C ASN A 67 -3.33 0.65 -19.95
N THR A 68 -2.72 -0.36 -19.33
CA THR A 68 -1.82 -1.30 -20.05
C THR A 68 -2.60 -2.42 -20.72
N THR A 69 -2.15 -2.83 -21.89
CA THR A 69 -2.71 -4.01 -22.58
C THR A 69 -2.15 -5.29 -21.98
N SER A 70 -2.89 -6.40 -22.12
CA SER A 70 -2.52 -7.72 -21.60
C SER A 70 -1.16 -8.23 -22.05
N ASP A 71 -0.68 -7.78 -23.21
CA ASP A 71 0.60 -8.19 -23.79
C ASP A 71 1.74 -7.19 -23.59
N SER A 72 1.52 -6.12 -22.86
CA SER A 72 2.53 -5.08 -22.65
C SER A 72 3.75 -5.61 -21.89
N ALA A 73 4.93 -5.07 -22.19
CA ALA A 73 6.16 -5.41 -21.49
C ALA A 73 6.12 -4.97 -20.03
N GLU A 74 5.44 -3.85 -19.74
CA GLU A 74 5.23 -3.32 -18.41
C GLU A 74 4.42 -4.29 -17.54
N LEU A 75 3.31 -4.83 -18.09
CA LEU A 75 2.49 -5.79 -17.35
C LEU A 75 3.26 -7.09 -17.08
N LYS A 76 3.97 -7.62 -18.07
CA LYS A 76 4.81 -8.82 -17.91
C LYS A 76 5.89 -8.62 -16.85
N LYS A 77 6.52 -7.46 -16.82
CA LYS A 77 7.49 -7.10 -15.77
C LYS A 77 6.85 -7.02 -14.40
N ALA A 78 5.71 -6.33 -14.28
CA ALA A 78 4.98 -6.21 -13.03
C ALA A 78 4.50 -7.57 -12.50
N VAL A 79 4.02 -8.47 -13.36
CA VAL A 79 3.68 -9.86 -13.01
C VAL A 79 4.91 -10.60 -12.46
N ALA A 80 6.05 -10.53 -13.16
CA ALA A 80 7.27 -11.20 -12.72
C ALA A 80 7.77 -10.68 -11.37
N GLU A 81 7.63 -9.37 -11.10
CA GLU A 81 8.01 -8.74 -9.85
C GLU A 81 7.18 -9.20 -8.65
N VAL A 82 5.85 -9.35 -8.81
CA VAL A 82 4.97 -9.74 -7.70
C VAL A 82 4.91 -11.25 -7.49
N THR A 83 5.23 -12.05 -8.49
CA THR A 83 5.09 -13.52 -8.49
C THR A 83 5.82 -14.20 -7.33
N PRO A 84 7.10 -13.87 -6.99
CA PRO A 84 7.81 -14.54 -5.92
C PRO A 84 7.12 -14.43 -4.56
N GLU A 85 6.73 -13.23 -4.16
CA GLU A 85 6.05 -13.01 -2.89
C GLU A 85 4.63 -13.56 -2.87
N LEU A 86 3.91 -13.49 -4.00
CA LEU A 86 2.56 -14.04 -4.11
C LEU A 86 2.52 -15.56 -3.99
N ILE A 87 3.45 -16.29 -4.62
CA ILE A 87 3.46 -17.76 -4.50
C ILE A 87 3.90 -18.21 -3.10
N LEU A 88 4.83 -17.49 -2.49
CA LEU A 88 5.23 -17.75 -1.10
C LEU A 88 4.04 -17.52 -0.16
N SER A 89 3.35 -16.38 -0.29
CA SER A 89 2.17 -16.07 0.53
C SER A 89 1.02 -17.05 0.30
N ALA A 90 0.80 -17.51 -0.93
CA ALA A 90 -0.25 -18.49 -1.24
C ALA A 90 0.02 -19.85 -0.58
N VAL A 91 1.27 -20.30 -0.56
CA VAL A 91 1.67 -21.53 0.14
C VAL A 91 1.51 -21.36 1.65
N ASP A 92 2.00 -20.25 2.20
CA ASP A 92 1.92 -19.94 3.63
C ASP A 92 0.46 -19.88 4.11
N GLU A 93 -0.40 -19.20 3.38
CA GLU A 93 -1.84 -19.11 3.65
C GLU A 93 -2.49 -20.50 3.67
N LEU A 94 -2.17 -21.33 2.66
CA LEU A 94 -2.74 -22.68 2.57
C LEU A 94 -2.33 -23.53 3.76
N LEU A 95 -1.08 -23.45 4.22
CA LEU A 95 -0.59 -24.15 5.40
C LEU A 95 -1.30 -23.70 6.68
N VAL A 96 -1.56 -22.39 6.85
CA VAL A 96 -2.31 -21.88 7.99
C VAL A 96 -3.76 -22.36 7.96
N ILE A 97 -4.41 -22.38 6.79
CA ILE A 97 -5.77 -22.90 6.61
C ILE A 97 -5.84 -24.38 6.96
N GLN A 98 -4.90 -25.19 6.48
CA GLN A 98 -4.81 -26.61 6.81
C GLN A 98 -4.68 -26.81 8.33
N ARG A 99 -3.82 -26.01 8.96
CA ARG A 99 -3.68 -26.06 10.42
C ARG A 99 -4.98 -25.72 11.14
N GLY A 100 -5.73 -24.72 10.66
CA GLY A 100 -7.05 -24.40 11.20
C GLY A 100 -8.05 -25.56 11.11
N ARG A 101 -8.05 -26.29 9.99
CA ARG A 101 -8.87 -27.51 9.81
C ARG A 101 -8.43 -28.64 10.73
N GLU A 102 -7.12 -28.85 10.90
CA GLU A 102 -6.57 -29.84 11.85
C GLU A 102 -6.98 -29.54 13.30
N LEU A 103 -7.09 -28.27 13.66
CA LEU A 103 -7.56 -27.83 14.97
C LEU A 103 -9.09 -27.90 15.13
N GLY A 104 -9.80 -28.37 14.09
CA GLY A 104 -11.26 -28.53 14.11
C GLY A 104 -12.05 -27.26 13.91
N TYR A 105 -11.43 -26.18 13.45
CA TYR A 105 -12.15 -24.92 13.16
C TYR A 105 -12.97 -25.07 11.87
N THR A 106 -14.24 -24.69 11.93
CA THR A 106 -15.17 -24.69 10.80
C THR A 106 -16.11 -23.50 10.87
N LEU A 107 -16.56 -23.00 9.73
CA LEU A 107 -17.58 -21.96 9.66
C LEU A 107 -18.97 -22.61 9.66
N GLY A 108 -19.61 -22.66 10.84
CA GLY A 108 -20.97 -23.18 10.99
C GLY A 108 -22.02 -22.31 10.30
N ASP A 109 -23.17 -22.93 9.99
CA ASP A 109 -24.25 -22.22 9.25
C ASP A 109 -24.81 -21.03 9.99
N GLU A 110 -24.98 -21.13 11.31
CA GLU A 110 -25.45 -20.01 12.14
C GLU A 110 -24.46 -18.83 12.14
N GLN A 111 -23.16 -19.12 12.25
CA GLN A 111 -22.12 -18.10 12.20
C GLN A 111 -22.05 -17.46 10.82
N PHE A 112 -22.14 -18.26 9.75
CA PHE A 112 -22.18 -17.77 8.39
C PHE A 112 -23.38 -16.83 8.17
N ALA A 113 -24.58 -17.22 8.62
CA ALA A 113 -25.77 -16.38 8.52
C ALA A 113 -25.59 -15.01 9.22
N LYS A 114 -25.03 -15.00 10.44
CA LYS A 114 -24.74 -13.76 11.18
C LYS A 114 -23.75 -12.85 10.42
N ILE A 115 -22.71 -13.44 9.80
CA ILE A 115 -21.76 -12.67 8.98
C ILE A 115 -22.48 -12.05 7.77
N LEU A 116 -23.36 -12.83 7.10
CA LEU A 116 -24.14 -12.31 5.97
C LEU A 116 -25.03 -11.13 6.37
N GLU A 117 -25.72 -11.22 7.51
CA GLU A 117 -26.54 -10.13 8.03
C GLU A 117 -25.68 -8.86 8.28
N ASN A 118 -24.50 -9.00 8.87
CA ASN A 118 -23.61 -7.88 9.08
C ASN A 118 -23.14 -7.27 7.75
N ILE A 119 -22.72 -8.09 6.79
CA ILE A 119 -22.32 -7.61 5.45
C ILE A 119 -23.47 -6.83 4.78
N LYS A 120 -24.70 -7.35 4.82
CA LYS A 120 -25.87 -6.64 4.27
C LYS A 120 -26.07 -5.30 4.97
N LYS A 121 -26.03 -5.27 6.29
CA LYS A 121 -26.20 -4.05 7.09
C LYS A 121 -25.13 -3.00 6.79
N GLU A 122 -23.87 -3.39 6.78
CA GLU A 122 -22.74 -2.47 6.52
C GLU A 122 -22.78 -1.88 5.10
N ASN A 123 -23.23 -2.68 4.12
CA ASN A 123 -23.36 -2.25 2.73
C ASN A 123 -24.73 -1.67 2.39
N LYS A 124 -25.62 -1.49 3.38
CA LYS A 124 -26.99 -0.95 3.21
C LYS A 124 -27.83 -1.74 2.19
N LEU A 125 -27.68 -3.04 2.18
CA LEU A 125 -28.43 -3.97 1.34
C LEU A 125 -29.68 -4.43 2.12
N GLU A 126 -30.85 -4.01 1.67
CA GLU A 126 -32.10 -4.19 2.43
C GLU A 126 -32.68 -5.60 2.36
N ASN A 127 -32.31 -6.36 1.31
CA ASN A 127 -32.88 -7.68 1.06
C ASN A 127 -31.87 -8.63 0.36
N ASP A 128 -32.25 -9.90 0.27
CA ASP A 128 -31.43 -10.93 -0.35
C ASP A 128 -31.23 -10.72 -1.85
N GLU A 129 -32.21 -10.13 -2.54
CA GLU A 129 -32.10 -9.87 -3.98
C GLU A 129 -31.00 -8.86 -4.27
N GLN A 130 -30.97 -7.75 -3.52
CA GLN A 130 -29.89 -6.75 -3.64
C GLN A 130 -28.54 -7.36 -3.30
N PHE A 131 -28.47 -8.20 -2.28
CA PHE A 131 -27.25 -8.90 -1.91
C PHE A 131 -26.75 -9.83 -3.01
N HIS A 132 -27.61 -10.66 -3.58
CA HIS A 132 -27.27 -11.55 -4.69
C HIS A 132 -26.87 -10.78 -5.96
N ALA A 133 -27.54 -9.65 -6.23
CA ALA A 133 -27.17 -8.79 -7.35
C ALA A 133 -25.77 -8.17 -7.16
N ALA A 134 -25.44 -7.71 -5.94
CA ALA A 134 -24.12 -7.20 -5.61
C ALA A 134 -23.02 -8.28 -5.76
N LEU A 135 -23.26 -9.49 -5.25
CA LEU A 135 -22.34 -10.62 -5.44
C LEU A 135 -22.10 -10.92 -6.92
N LYS A 136 -23.16 -10.92 -7.72
CA LYS A 136 -23.05 -11.16 -9.16
C LYS A 136 -22.25 -10.07 -9.88
N GLN A 137 -22.39 -8.81 -9.47
CA GLN A 137 -21.59 -7.70 -10.01
C GLN A 137 -20.11 -7.88 -9.71
N GLU A 138 -19.76 -8.41 -8.53
CA GLU A 138 -18.40 -8.75 -8.14
C GLU A 138 -17.91 -10.08 -8.75
N GLY A 139 -18.76 -10.78 -9.53
CA GLY A 139 -18.43 -12.07 -10.13
C GLY A 139 -18.34 -13.23 -9.13
N LEU A 140 -18.96 -13.10 -7.96
CA LEU A 140 -18.94 -14.08 -6.87
C LEU A 140 -20.25 -14.86 -6.77
N SER A 141 -20.16 -16.14 -6.40
CA SER A 141 -21.29 -16.94 -5.99
C SER A 141 -21.36 -17.06 -4.45
N MET A 142 -22.51 -17.47 -3.92
CA MET A 142 -22.64 -17.75 -2.47
C MET A 142 -21.66 -18.80 -1.95
N PRO A 143 -21.40 -19.93 -2.66
CA PRO A 143 -20.35 -20.85 -2.28
C PRO A 143 -18.95 -20.23 -2.25
N ASP A 144 -18.61 -19.34 -3.21
CA ASP A 144 -17.32 -18.65 -3.24
C ASP A 144 -17.16 -17.70 -2.06
N LEU A 145 -18.22 -16.95 -1.74
CA LEU A 145 -18.23 -16.10 -0.56
C LEU A 145 -18.04 -16.90 0.72
N ARG A 146 -18.77 -18.00 0.88
CA ARG A 146 -18.64 -18.88 2.05
C ARG A 146 -17.22 -19.42 2.18
N LYS A 147 -16.63 -19.91 1.08
CA LYS A 147 -15.26 -20.40 1.03
C LYS A 147 -14.25 -19.32 1.43
N SER A 148 -14.45 -18.10 0.93
CA SER A 148 -13.60 -16.95 1.27
C SER A 148 -13.68 -16.59 2.76
N LEU A 149 -14.89 -16.50 3.31
CA LEU A 149 -15.13 -16.21 4.73
C LEU A 149 -14.59 -17.32 5.64
N GLU A 150 -14.74 -18.57 5.27
CA GLU A 150 -14.16 -19.71 6.01
C GLU A 150 -12.64 -19.64 6.02
N ARG A 151 -11.99 -19.36 4.87
CA ARG A 151 -10.53 -19.18 4.79
C ARG A 151 -10.07 -18.07 5.73
N GLN A 152 -10.72 -16.91 5.68
CA GLN A 152 -10.38 -15.76 6.52
C GLN A 152 -10.56 -16.08 8.02
N MET A 153 -11.64 -16.75 8.39
CA MET A 153 -11.89 -17.18 9.75
C MET A 153 -10.83 -18.17 10.24
N LEU A 154 -10.48 -19.18 9.44
CA LEU A 154 -9.45 -20.16 9.78
C LEU A 154 -8.10 -19.48 10.04
N ILE A 155 -7.69 -18.59 9.14
CA ILE A 155 -6.44 -17.83 9.29
C ILE A 155 -6.46 -17.02 10.59
N SER A 156 -7.53 -16.24 10.81
CA SER A 156 -7.66 -15.40 12.01
C SER A 156 -7.63 -16.23 13.30
N ARG A 157 -8.34 -17.35 13.34
CA ARG A 157 -8.38 -18.23 14.52
C ARG A 157 -7.02 -18.87 14.82
N VAL A 158 -6.33 -19.36 13.80
CA VAL A 158 -4.99 -19.93 13.98
C VAL A 158 -4.02 -18.85 14.47
N GLN A 159 -4.05 -17.66 13.89
CA GLN A 159 -3.21 -16.54 14.34
C GLN A 159 -3.52 -16.15 15.79
N GLU A 160 -4.79 -16.09 16.16
CA GLU A 160 -5.21 -15.74 17.52
C GLU A 160 -4.71 -16.76 18.54
N THR A 161 -4.94 -18.06 18.28
CA THR A 161 -4.67 -19.13 19.25
C THR A 161 -3.21 -19.58 19.27
N GLU A 162 -2.59 -19.69 18.12
CA GLU A 162 -1.24 -20.25 18.01
C GLU A 162 -0.13 -19.19 18.10
N VAL A 163 -0.45 -17.92 17.83
CA VAL A 163 0.51 -16.84 17.82
C VAL A 163 0.17 -15.77 18.87
N MET A 164 -0.98 -15.09 18.71
CA MET A 164 -1.29 -13.90 19.53
C MET A 164 -1.50 -14.23 21.02
N GLY A 165 -2.14 -15.35 21.32
CA GLY A 165 -2.34 -15.80 22.71
C GLY A 165 -1.05 -16.10 23.49
N LYS A 166 0.10 -16.13 22.81
CA LYS A 166 1.42 -16.40 23.39
C LYS A 166 2.29 -15.14 23.51
N ILE A 167 1.80 -13.99 23.02
CA ILE A 167 2.55 -12.73 23.00
C ILE A 167 2.25 -11.97 24.29
N ALA A 168 3.31 -11.74 25.08
CA ALA A 168 3.29 -10.81 26.20
C ALA A 168 4.36 -9.74 25.97
N VAL A 169 4.04 -8.49 26.27
CA VAL A 169 5.00 -7.39 26.23
C VAL A 169 5.46 -7.11 27.65
N THR A 170 6.74 -7.25 27.89
CA THR A 170 7.35 -6.91 29.17
C THR A 170 7.70 -5.42 29.25
N GLU A 171 7.79 -4.87 30.44
CA GLU A 171 8.20 -3.48 30.63
C GLU A 171 9.64 -3.23 30.12
N ALA A 172 10.52 -4.23 30.26
CA ALA A 172 11.90 -4.15 29.77
C ALA A 172 11.91 -4.00 28.23
N GLU A 173 11.10 -4.77 27.51
CA GLU A 173 10.99 -4.66 26.06
C GLU A 173 10.40 -3.30 25.63
N ALA A 174 9.38 -2.84 26.34
CA ALA A 174 8.78 -1.52 26.08
C ALA A 174 9.80 -0.39 26.29
N ARG A 175 10.59 -0.43 27.36
CA ARG A 175 11.65 0.56 27.62
C ARG A 175 12.78 0.50 26.58
N ALA A 176 13.18 -0.70 26.18
CA ALA A 176 14.18 -0.88 25.13
C ALA A 176 13.71 -0.31 23.78
N TYR A 177 12.43 -0.56 23.44
CA TYR A 177 11.81 0.01 22.24
C TYR A 177 11.81 1.53 22.27
N TYR A 178 11.35 2.12 23.40
CA TYR A 178 11.32 3.57 23.58
C TYR A 178 12.71 4.20 23.44
N ALA A 179 13.73 3.60 24.06
CA ALA A 179 15.10 4.08 23.97
C ALA A 179 15.69 3.98 22.54
N LYS A 180 15.30 2.96 21.78
CA LYS A 180 15.76 2.77 20.40
C LYS A 180 15.02 3.69 19.40
N HIS A 181 13.81 4.13 19.72
CA HIS A 181 12.91 4.85 18.82
C HIS A 181 12.46 6.21 19.37
N ASP A 182 13.31 6.87 20.15
CA ASP A 182 13.03 8.15 20.83
C ASP A 182 12.50 9.24 19.87
N ALA A 183 13.03 9.28 18.65
CA ALA A 183 12.56 10.18 17.60
C ALA A 183 11.06 10.01 17.25
N GLN A 184 10.49 8.81 17.40
CA GLN A 184 9.07 8.57 17.14
C GLN A 184 8.16 9.19 18.22
N PHE A 185 8.70 9.41 19.40
CA PHE A 185 8.03 9.99 20.55
C PHE A 185 8.38 11.47 20.77
N THR A 186 9.14 12.03 19.84
CA THR A 186 9.56 13.43 19.84
C THR A 186 8.74 14.22 18.83
N THR A 187 7.98 15.19 19.32
CA THR A 187 7.36 16.20 18.45
C THR A 187 8.41 17.26 18.17
N PRO A 188 8.88 17.41 16.94
CA PRO A 188 9.92 18.38 16.62
C PRO A 188 9.44 19.81 16.87
N SER A 189 10.37 20.71 17.21
CA SER A 189 10.08 22.12 17.28
C SER A 189 9.59 22.63 15.92
N GLN A 190 8.58 23.46 15.92
CA GLN A 190 8.01 24.07 14.72
C GLN A 190 7.97 25.57 14.86
N ILE A 191 8.12 26.26 13.75
CA ILE A 191 7.96 27.71 13.67
C ILE A 191 6.98 28.08 12.57
N THR A 192 6.23 29.14 12.82
CA THR A 192 5.42 29.80 11.80
C THR A 192 6.01 31.19 11.59
N LEU A 193 6.21 31.55 10.35
CA LEU A 193 6.77 32.81 9.96
C LEU A 193 5.76 33.63 9.14
N ARG A 194 5.98 34.94 9.07
CA ARG A 194 5.46 35.77 7.96
C ARG A 194 6.61 36.26 7.15
N GLU A 195 6.41 36.35 5.85
CA GLU A 195 7.40 36.87 4.91
C GLU A 195 6.87 38.04 4.08
N ILE A 196 7.76 38.95 3.79
CA ILE A 196 7.61 39.94 2.69
C ILE A 196 8.84 39.77 1.81
N LEU A 197 8.64 39.49 0.55
CA LEU A 197 9.68 39.44 -0.47
C LEU A 197 9.52 40.62 -1.42
N ILE A 198 10.59 41.37 -1.63
CA ILE A 198 10.70 42.34 -2.72
C ILE A 198 11.59 41.71 -3.78
N GLU A 199 11.00 41.28 -4.86
CA GLU A 199 11.69 40.53 -5.90
C GLU A 199 12.60 41.43 -6.75
N VAL A 200 13.76 40.89 -7.12
CA VAL A 200 14.67 41.54 -8.08
C VAL A 200 14.61 40.73 -9.37
N PRO A 201 14.08 41.28 -10.47
CA PRO A 201 14.00 40.59 -11.73
C PRO A 201 15.38 40.19 -12.24
N VAL A 202 15.56 38.90 -12.52
CA VAL A 202 16.75 38.36 -13.18
C VAL A 202 16.56 38.45 -14.69
N THR A 203 17.50 39.05 -15.39
CA THR A 203 17.51 39.12 -16.87
C THR A 203 18.58 38.20 -17.42
N ASP A 204 18.60 37.98 -18.74
CA ASP A 204 19.63 37.16 -19.41
C ASP A 204 21.07 37.67 -19.17
N ARG A 205 21.22 38.93 -18.73
CA ARG A 205 22.49 39.59 -18.38
C ARG A 205 22.79 39.53 -16.88
N GLY A 206 21.99 38.80 -16.11
CA GLY A 206 22.09 38.72 -14.65
C GLY A 206 21.24 39.74 -13.91
N ILE A 207 21.57 39.99 -12.63
CA ILE A 207 20.87 40.93 -11.77
C ILE A 207 21.30 42.35 -12.11
N ASN A 208 20.35 43.26 -12.39
CA ASN A 208 20.62 44.66 -12.60
C ASN A 208 20.90 45.34 -11.24
N ALA A 209 22.09 45.89 -11.06
CA ALA A 209 22.54 46.50 -9.81
C ALA A 209 21.61 47.65 -9.34
N ALA A 210 21.19 48.54 -10.25
CA ALA A 210 20.30 49.63 -9.88
C ALA A 210 18.93 49.17 -9.37
N LYS A 211 18.35 48.12 -10.01
CA LYS A 211 17.09 47.49 -9.56
C LYS A 211 17.26 46.74 -8.26
N ASN A 212 18.42 46.15 -8.02
CA ASN A 212 18.72 45.50 -6.75
C ASN A 212 18.79 46.51 -5.60
N ASP A 213 19.44 47.65 -5.82
CA ASP A 213 19.52 48.73 -4.82
C ASP A 213 18.15 49.36 -4.54
N GLU A 214 17.34 49.55 -5.57
CA GLU A 214 15.96 50.03 -5.46
C GLU A 214 15.08 49.06 -4.64
N ALA A 215 15.14 47.75 -4.93
CA ALA A 215 14.41 46.71 -4.21
C ALA A 215 14.89 46.60 -2.74
N ARG A 216 16.18 46.76 -2.50
CA ARG A 216 16.73 46.80 -1.14
C ARG A 216 16.21 48.00 -0.36
N ALA A 217 16.26 49.22 -0.96
CA ALA A 217 15.74 50.42 -0.33
C ALA A 217 14.25 50.29 0.01
N LYS A 218 13.46 49.71 -0.91
CA LYS A 218 12.04 49.40 -0.66
C LYS A 218 11.86 48.42 0.50
N ALA A 219 12.66 47.37 0.57
CA ALA A 219 12.59 46.40 1.68
C ALA A 219 12.97 47.07 3.03
N GLU A 220 13.97 47.93 3.03
CA GLU A 220 14.36 48.69 4.23
C GLU A 220 13.26 49.66 4.69
N ASP A 221 12.55 50.32 3.76
CA ASP A 221 11.38 51.14 4.09
C ASP A 221 10.25 50.32 4.68
N VAL A 222 9.91 49.18 4.06
CA VAL A 222 8.90 48.24 4.59
C VAL A 222 9.27 47.79 6.00
N ARG A 223 10.55 47.48 6.24
CA ARG A 223 11.01 47.09 7.58
C ARG A 223 10.84 48.22 8.59
N LYS A 224 11.13 49.46 8.22
CA LYS A 224 10.91 50.64 9.12
C LYS A 224 9.45 50.80 9.49
N ARG A 225 8.54 50.65 8.54
CA ARG A 225 7.08 50.72 8.76
C ARG A 225 6.61 49.57 9.68
N LEU A 226 7.13 48.36 9.49
CA LEU A 226 6.85 47.21 10.38
C LEU A 226 7.31 47.51 11.81
N LEU A 227 8.50 48.06 12.01
CA LEU A 227 9.03 48.44 13.31
C LEU A 227 8.29 49.63 13.94
N ALA A 228 7.65 50.47 13.13
CA ALA A 228 6.76 51.55 13.57
C ALA A 228 5.35 51.03 13.97
N GLY A 229 5.07 49.72 13.81
CA GLY A 229 3.83 49.07 14.25
C GLY A 229 2.79 48.87 13.15
N GLU A 230 3.10 49.10 11.89
CA GLU A 230 2.16 48.77 10.82
C GLU A 230 1.94 47.25 10.75
N PRO A 231 0.69 46.79 10.53
CA PRO A 231 0.37 45.35 10.53
C PRO A 231 1.09 44.63 9.42
N PHE A 232 1.88 43.62 9.77
CA PHE A 232 2.62 42.77 8.81
C PHE A 232 1.73 42.15 7.72
N PRO A 233 0.52 41.60 8.01
CA PRO A 233 -0.35 41.04 6.99
C PRO A 233 -0.77 42.06 5.93
N ARG A 234 -0.99 43.31 6.31
CA ARG A 234 -1.35 44.39 5.39
C ARG A 234 -0.20 44.73 4.45
N LEU A 235 0.99 44.94 5.02
CA LEU A 235 2.18 45.28 4.21
C LEU A 235 2.56 44.10 3.30
N ALA A 236 2.38 42.86 3.75
CA ALA A 236 2.60 41.69 2.92
C ALA A 236 1.62 41.63 1.74
N ALA A 237 0.33 41.87 1.99
CA ALA A 237 -0.69 41.88 0.93
C ALA A 237 -0.44 43.00 -0.10
N ASP A 238 -0.02 44.16 0.37
CA ASP A 238 0.15 45.35 -0.48
C ASP A 238 1.49 45.36 -1.25
N LEU A 239 2.58 44.88 -0.65
CA LEU A 239 3.94 45.13 -1.14
C LEU A 239 4.78 43.86 -1.42
N SER A 240 4.34 42.69 -0.96
CA SER A 240 5.11 41.45 -1.17
C SER A 240 4.91 40.88 -2.57
N ASP A 241 5.99 40.37 -3.13
CA ASP A 241 5.99 39.59 -4.38
C ASP A 241 5.95 38.05 -4.09
N ALA A 242 5.98 37.65 -2.81
CA ALA A 242 5.89 36.23 -2.45
C ALA A 242 4.46 35.67 -2.66
N PRO A 243 4.32 34.39 -3.03
CA PRO A 243 3.01 33.74 -3.14
C PRO A 243 2.18 33.79 -1.84
N SER A 244 2.85 33.82 -0.69
CA SER A 244 2.24 33.91 0.65
C SER A 244 1.53 35.24 0.92
N LYS A 245 1.69 36.28 0.06
CA LYS A 245 1.02 37.56 0.21
C LYS A 245 -0.51 37.42 0.32
N ALA A 246 -1.11 36.45 -0.39
CA ALA A 246 -2.54 36.20 -0.35
C ALA A 246 -3.03 35.78 1.06
N ASN A 247 -2.12 35.26 1.91
CA ASN A 247 -2.38 34.92 3.31
C ASN A 247 -1.64 35.83 4.30
N GLY A 248 -1.45 37.11 3.92
CA GLY A 248 -0.74 38.10 4.75
C GLY A 248 0.71 37.72 5.06
N GLY A 249 1.36 37.03 4.12
CA GLY A 249 2.74 36.59 4.23
C GLY A 249 2.95 35.32 5.09
N LEU A 250 1.91 34.66 5.58
CA LEU A 250 2.02 33.51 6.50
C LEU A 250 2.61 32.28 5.80
N ILE A 251 3.64 31.69 6.40
CA ILE A 251 4.31 30.45 5.97
C ILE A 251 4.54 29.51 7.15
N GLY A 252 4.33 28.22 6.96
CA GLY A 252 4.48 27.19 7.98
C GLY A 252 3.14 26.58 8.42
N PRO A 253 3.16 25.72 9.46
CA PRO A 253 4.31 25.45 10.33
C PRO A 253 5.48 24.74 9.61
N LEU A 254 6.71 25.14 9.94
CA LEU A 254 7.95 24.64 9.38
C LEU A 254 8.77 23.97 10.48
N SER A 255 9.29 22.77 10.21
CA SER A 255 10.26 22.11 11.06
C SER A 255 11.68 22.67 10.81
N ARG A 256 12.58 22.43 11.74
CA ARG A 256 13.96 22.90 11.59
C ARG A 256 14.63 22.37 10.29
N GLY A 257 14.32 21.15 9.88
CA GLY A 257 14.84 20.56 8.65
C GLY A 257 14.35 21.21 7.35
N ASP A 258 13.22 21.90 7.40
CA ASP A 258 12.63 22.59 6.24
C ASP A 258 13.32 23.94 5.94
N LEU A 259 14.18 24.39 6.84
CA LEU A 259 14.84 25.68 6.76
C LEU A 259 16.27 25.55 6.28
N ALA A 260 16.70 26.44 5.37
CA ALA A 260 18.10 26.56 5.00
C ALA A 260 18.97 26.93 6.22
N ALA A 261 20.17 26.36 6.34
CA ALA A 261 21.06 26.55 7.48
C ALA A 261 21.33 28.03 7.86
N PRO A 262 21.52 28.97 6.91
CA PRO A 262 21.66 30.39 7.25
C PRO A 262 20.42 30.98 7.93
N LEU A 263 19.24 30.55 7.52
CA LEU A 263 17.98 31.00 8.09
C LEU A 263 17.75 30.42 9.49
N GLN A 264 18.06 29.14 9.69
CA GLN A 264 18.04 28.49 11.02
C GLN A 264 18.87 29.29 12.02
N LYS A 265 20.09 29.67 11.62
CA LYS A 265 21.01 30.43 12.49
C LYS A 265 20.43 31.80 12.88
N ARG A 266 19.79 32.49 11.95
CA ARG A 266 19.15 33.79 12.21
C ARG A 266 17.94 33.68 13.14
N LEU A 267 17.11 32.67 12.93
CA LEU A 267 15.90 32.46 13.71
C LEU A 267 16.17 31.94 15.13
N THR A 268 17.33 31.30 15.39
CA THR A 268 17.66 30.69 16.68
C THR A 268 17.60 31.69 17.85
N GLY A 269 18.01 32.94 17.64
CA GLY A 269 18.02 33.99 18.70
C GLY A 269 16.75 34.84 18.76
N MET A 270 15.81 34.66 17.83
CA MET A 270 14.61 35.51 17.75
C MET A 270 13.52 35.07 18.73
N LYS A 271 12.80 36.05 19.27
CA LYS A 271 11.58 35.85 20.06
C LYS A 271 10.35 35.96 19.15
N VAL A 272 9.25 35.36 19.58
CA VAL A 272 7.96 35.53 18.91
C VAL A 272 7.62 37.01 18.82
N GLY A 273 7.29 37.49 17.63
CA GLY A 273 7.05 38.90 17.32
C GLY A 273 8.25 39.60 16.69
N ASP A 274 9.46 39.13 16.83
CA ASP A 274 10.65 39.73 16.27
C ASP A 274 10.64 39.72 14.74
N ILE A 275 11.21 40.80 14.15
CA ILE A 275 11.32 41.02 12.70
C ILE A 275 12.80 41.02 12.33
N THR A 276 13.17 40.28 11.31
CA THR A 276 14.56 40.21 10.84
C THR A 276 15.03 41.52 10.22
N GLU A 277 16.34 41.64 10.08
CA GLU A 277 16.90 42.54 9.09
C GLU A 277 16.51 42.11 7.67
N VAL A 278 16.72 43.00 6.71
CA VAL A 278 16.53 42.65 5.30
C VAL A 278 17.52 41.58 4.90
N ILE A 279 17.01 40.42 4.44
CA ILE A 279 17.80 39.27 4.03
C ILE A 279 17.89 39.27 2.51
N SER A 280 19.10 39.33 1.98
CA SER A 280 19.32 39.12 0.55
C SER A 280 19.21 37.63 0.19
N THR A 281 18.40 37.33 -0.80
CA THR A 281 18.16 35.98 -1.34
C THR A 281 18.40 35.98 -2.86
N PRO A 282 18.52 34.85 -3.52
CA PRO A 282 18.62 34.78 -4.98
C PRO A 282 17.42 35.37 -5.72
N ARG A 283 16.25 35.52 -5.06
CA ARG A 283 15.03 36.08 -5.63
C ARG A 283 14.89 37.59 -5.38
N GLY A 284 15.62 38.15 -4.43
CA GLY A 284 15.48 39.51 -4.00
C GLY A 284 15.71 39.71 -2.51
N HIS A 285 15.02 40.66 -1.92
CA HIS A 285 15.17 41.05 -0.51
C HIS A 285 13.96 40.59 0.30
N GLN A 286 14.21 39.84 1.36
CA GLN A 286 13.17 39.21 2.20
C GLN A 286 13.21 39.77 3.63
N ILE A 287 12.06 40.00 4.21
CA ILE A 287 11.86 40.32 5.61
C ILE A 287 11.00 39.21 6.22
N LEU A 288 11.40 38.72 7.37
CA LEU A 288 10.68 37.68 8.10
C LEU A 288 10.26 38.18 9.47
N LYS A 289 9.10 37.75 9.92
CA LYS A 289 8.64 37.87 11.30
C LYS A 289 8.41 36.47 11.90
N LEU A 290 8.91 36.23 13.08
CA LEU A 290 8.59 35.03 13.82
C LEU A 290 7.19 35.13 14.44
N GLU A 291 6.22 34.40 13.94
CA GLU A 291 4.84 34.47 14.38
C GLU A 291 4.56 33.53 15.57
N THR A 292 5.01 32.27 15.45
CA THR A 292 4.94 31.29 16.54
C THR A 292 6.18 30.41 16.57
N ARG A 293 6.49 29.89 17.75
CA ARG A 293 7.50 28.85 17.98
C ARG A 293 6.95 27.85 18.97
N THR A 294 6.93 26.59 18.59
CA THR A 294 6.70 25.47 19.54
C THR A 294 8.02 24.81 19.87
N GLU A 295 8.23 24.55 21.13
CA GLU A 295 9.42 23.81 21.57
C GLU A 295 9.30 22.33 21.20
N GLU A 296 10.45 21.69 21.06
CA GLU A 296 10.53 20.25 20.95
C GLU A 296 9.96 19.61 22.21
N LYS A 297 9.06 18.65 22.04
CA LYS A 297 8.43 17.95 23.15
C LYS A 297 8.66 16.47 23.02
N VAL A 298 9.42 15.89 23.90
CA VAL A 298 9.57 14.45 24.05
C VAL A 298 8.42 13.94 24.91
N LYS A 299 7.62 13.03 24.37
CA LYS A 299 6.57 12.33 25.10
C LYS A 299 7.24 11.35 26.07
N SER A 300 6.98 11.47 27.35
CA SER A 300 7.60 10.59 28.36
C SER A 300 7.24 9.11 28.10
N PHE A 301 8.06 8.19 28.62
CA PHE A 301 7.76 6.75 28.52
C PHE A 301 6.37 6.44 29.11
N ASP A 302 6.02 7.05 30.23
CA ASP A 302 4.73 6.78 30.91
C ASP A 302 3.55 7.32 30.08
N ASP A 303 3.68 8.48 29.45
CA ASP A 303 2.67 9.05 28.55
C ASP A 303 2.53 8.25 27.25
N ALA A 304 3.61 7.63 26.79
CA ALA A 304 3.67 6.84 25.56
C ALA A 304 3.45 5.33 25.80
N ARG A 305 3.31 4.87 27.05
CA ARG A 305 3.32 3.46 27.43
C ARG A 305 2.40 2.58 26.59
N ASN A 306 1.15 3.01 26.39
CA ASN A 306 0.18 2.23 25.62
C ASN A 306 0.59 2.12 24.13
N GLU A 307 0.99 3.25 23.53
CA GLU A 307 1.46 3.29 22.16
C GLU A 307 2.72 2.43 21.94
N ILE A 308 3.66 2.49 22.87
CA ILE A 308 4.86 1.64 22.87
C ILE A 308 4.48 0.17 22.95
N SER A 309 3.58 -0.18 23.89
CA SER A 309 3.15 -1.56 24.08
C SER A 309 2.47 -2.13 22.83
N GLU A 310 1.65 -1.34 22.15
CA GLU A 310 1.03 -1.72 20.87
C GLU A 310 2.08 -1.96 19.79
N LYS A 311 3.04 -1.04 19.64
CA LYS A 311 4.12 -1.18 18.64
C LYS A 311 4.98 -2.42 18.89
N VAL A 312 5.38 -2.65 20.15
CA VAL A 312 6.16 -3.84 20.55
C VAL A 312 5.34 -5.12 20.30
N ALA A 313 4.05 -5.12 20.68
CA ALA A 313 3.17 -6.25 20.41
C ALA A 313 3.04 -6.55 18.91
N ASP A 314 2.96 -5.51 18.08
CA ASP A 314 2.88 -5.65 16.62
C ASP A 314 4.17 -6.20 16.01
N GLU A 315 5.34 -5.77 16.50
CA GLU A 315 6.61 -6.33 16.06
C GLU A 315 6.75 -7.80 16.47
N LYS A 316 6.43 -8.12 17.73
CA LYS A 316 6.43 -9.51 18.22
C LYS A 316 5.45 -10.37 17.43
N ARG A 317 4.25 -9.87 17.14
CA ARG A 317 3.23 -10.58 16.34
C ARG A 317 3.75 -10.95 14.96
N ARG A 318 4.37 -9.99 14.25
CA ARG A 318 4.96 -10.25 12.93
C ARG A 318 6.07 -11.29 13.00
N GLY A 319 6.97 -11.17 13.96
CA GLY A 319 8.08 -12.11 14.15
C GLY A 319 7.59 -13.51 14.53
N GLU A 320 6.67 -13.64 15.46
CA GLU A 320 6.14 -14.94 15.89
C GLU A 320 5.27 -15.62 14.81
N LEU A 321 4.46 -14.83 14.08
CA LEU A 321 3.71 -15.35 12.93
C LEU A 321 4.67 -15.91 11.86
N GLN A 322 5.75 -15.23 11.58
CA GLN A 322 6.74 -15.69 10.61
C GLN A 322 7.40 -16.99 11.06
N LYS A 323 7.88 -17.06 12.31
CA LYS A 323 8.44 -18.28 12.88
C LYS A 323 7.43 -19.45 12.85
N TYR A 324 6.17 -19.14 13.14
CA TYR A 324 5.10 -20.14 13.11
C TYR A 324 4.90 -20.70 11.71
N VAL A 325 4.81 -19.83 10.70
CA VAL A 325 4.66 -20.25 9.30
C VAL A 325 5.90 -20.99 8.79
N GLU A 326 7.10 -20.59 9.20
CA GLU A 326 8.34 -21.32 8.90
C GLU A 326 8.32 -22.74 9.46
N LYS A 327 7.80 -22.91 10.68
CA LYS A 327 7.60 -24.24 11.28
C LYS A 327 6.61 -25.08 10.45
N LEU A 328 5.49 -24.50 10.02
CA LEU A 328 4.52 -25.21 9.17
C LEU A 328 5.15 -25.61 7.83
N ARG A 329 5.91 -24.72 7.19
CA ARG A 329 6.62 -25.00 5.93
C ARG A 329 7.64 -26.13 6.07
N ALA A 330 8.38 -26.16 7.18
CA ALA A 330 9.38 -27.22 7.44
C ALA A 330 8.76 -28.62 7.58
N GLN A 331 7.48 -28.71 7.94
CA GLN A 331 6.73 -29.96 8.09
C GLN A 331 5.93 -30.32 6.83
N ALA A 332 5.80 -29.41 5.88
CA ALA A 332 4.94 -29.55 4.72
C ALA A 332 5.58 -30.37 3.60
N ILE A 333 4.76 -31.16 2.90
CA ILE A 333 5.11 -31.82 1.65
C ILE A 333 4.65 -30.94 0.50
N ILE A 334 5.59 -30.25 -0.16
CA ILE A 334 5.32 -29.34 -1.28
C ILE A 334 5.78 -30.00 -2.59
N GLN A 335 4.84 -30.26 -3.51
CA GLN A 335 5.10 -30.87 -4.80
C GLN A 335 4.82 -29.85 -5.92
N TRP A 336 5.87 -29.37 -6.54
CA TRP A 336 5.78 -28.42 -7.65
C TRP A 336 5.42 -29.11 -8.96
N LYS A 337 4.52 -28.50 -9.72
CA LYS A 337 4.16 -28.88 -11.10
C LYS A 337 4.59 -27.83 -12.11
N ASN A 338 5.16 -26.72 -11.62
CA ASN A 338 5.70 -25.62 -12.41
C ASN A 338 7.07 -25.23 -11.83
N ASP A 339 8.14 -25.42 -12.61
CA ASP A 339 9.52 -25.20 -12.18
C ASP A 339 9.85 -23.69 -12.07
N GLU A 340 9.22 -22.83 -12.86
CA GLU A 340 9.42 -21.38 -12.76
C GLU A 340 8.87 -20.83 -11.45
N LEU A 341 7.67 -21.27 -11.06
CA LEU A 341 7.09 -20.90 -9.77
C LEU A 341 7.86 -21.47 -8.59
N LYS A 342 8.45 -22.67 -8.73
CA LYS A 342 9.36 -23.20 -7.73
C LYS A 342 10.55 -22.28 -7.50
N LYS A 343 11.21 -21.84 -8.59
CA LYS A 343 12.34 -20.90 -8.51
C LYS A 343 11.93 -19.57 -7.88
N ALA A 344 10.76 -19.04 -8.29
CA ALA A 344 10.23 -17.81 -7.71
C ALA A 344 9.97 -17.93 -6.20
N TYR A 345 9.41 -19.05 -5.77
CA TYR A 345 9.22 -19.36 -4.35
C TYR A 345 10.54 -19.45 -3.57
N GLU A 346 11.52 -20.15 -4.11
CA GLU A 346 12.86 -20.28 -3.50
C GLU A 346 13.57 -18.94 -3.40
N GLN A 347 13.43 -18.09 -4.41
CA GLN A 347 13.94 -16.72 -4.39
C GLN A 347 13.28 -15.89 -3.27
N ALA A 348 11.95 -15.89 -3.20
CA ALA A 348 11.23 -15.17 -2.15
C ALA A 348 11.63 -15.62 -0.73
N LEU A 349 11.86 -16.91 -0.54
CA LEU A 349 12.37 -17.44 0.73
C LEU A 349 13.78 -16.91 1.06
N ALA A 350 14.67 -16.85 0.07
CA ALA A 350 16.02 -16.34 0.26
C ALA A 350 15.99 -14.84 0.59
N ASP A 351 15.20 -14.06 -0.15
CA ASP A 351 15.04 -12.62 0.06
C ASP A 351 14.45 -12.30 1.44
N ARG A 352 13.46 -13.10 1.88
CA ARG A 352 12.86 -12.95 3.22
C ARG A 352 13.85 -13.25 4.33
N LYS A 353 14.70 -14.29 4.18
CA LYS A 353 15.75 -14.61 5.13
C LYS A 353 16.84 -13.54 5.21
N ALA A 354 17.23 -12.98 4.05
CA ALA A 354 18.21 -11.89 4.00
C ALA A 354 17.70 -10.64 4.74
N LYS A 355 16.45 -10.22 4.48
CA LYS A 355 15.83 -9.08 5.17
C LYS A 355 15.76 -9.26 6.69
N LEU A 356 15.48 -10.49 7.15
CA LEU A 356 15.47 -10.78 8.60
C LEU A 356 16.87 -10.65 9.23
N ALA A 357 17.89 -11.17 8.55
CA ALA A 357 19.26 -11.09 9.04
C ALA A 357 19.71 -9.62 9.17
N GLU A 358 19.34 -8.76 8.22
CA GLU A 358 19.60 -7.31 8.27
C GLU A 358 18.88 -6.63 9.43
N THR A 359 17.60 -6.96 9.66
CA THR A 359 16.80 -6.38 10.76
C THR A 359 17.30 -6.82 12.14
N THR A 360 17.90 -7.99 12.25
CA THR A 360 18.44 -8.51 13.53
C THR A 360 19.84 -7.95 13.83
N ALA A 361 20.56 -7.46 12.82
CA ALA A 361 21.91 -6.90 12.94
C ALA A 361 21.92 -5.40 13.27
N GLN A 362 20.78 -4.72 13.18
CA GLN A 362 20.56 -3.32 13.57
C GLN A 362 19.91 -3.21 14.96
#